data_c0b8380bad7d2e5dc8a38c70f40bd971
#
_entry.id   c0b8380bad7d2e5dc8a38c70f40bd971
#
_cell.length_a   1.000
_cell.length_b   1.000
_cell.length_c   1.000
_cell.angle_alpha   90.00
_cell.angle_beta   90.00
_cell.angle_gamma   90.00
#
_symmetry.space_group_name_H-M   'P 1'
#
loop_
_entity.id
_entity.type
_entity.pdbx_description
1 polymer ?
#
loop_
_entity_poly.entity_id
_entity_poly.type
_entity_poly.pdbx_seq_one_letter_code
_entity_poly.pdbx_strand_id
1 'polypeptide(L)'
;MCIRDSICGEETALLESLEGKKGQPRFKPPFPASFGLYGKPTTINNTETFAAVPFVLAIGGQAYLDLGKPNNGGTKIFSVSGDVVHPGNYEVPLGTPFADLLKLAGGMRDGKALKAVIPGGSSAPVIPGVQMMDLTMDYDSIAKAGSMLGSGAVIVMNDTRCMVRALERLSYFYHEESCGQCTPCREGTGWLWRIVHRIEHGDGRPEDLDLLNDVAANIQGRTICALGDAAAMPVRGMLKHYMDEFAYHVEHKRCLDSAQPL
;
A
#
# COMPACT_ATOMS: atom_id res chain seq x y z
N MET A 1 14.96 18.16 0.94
CA MET A 1 14.23 16.91 0.89
C MET A 1 14.44 16.31 -0.50
N CYS A 2 15.01 15.14 -0.60
CA CYS A 2 15.26 14.51 -1.90
C CYS A 2 13.93 13.98 -2.45
N ILE A 3 13.62 14.32 -3.71
CA ILE A 3 12.30 14.06 -4.32
C ILE A 3 11.98 12.54 -4.45
N ARG A 4 12.91 11.65 -4.09
CA ARG A 4 12.77 10.18 -4.23
C ARG A 4 13.22 9.42 -2.99
N ASP A 5 12.95 9.98 -1.82
CA ASP A 5 13.33 9.37 -0.55
C ASP A 5 12.62 8.04 -0.29
N SER A 6 11.40 7.86 -0.82
CA SER A 6 10.61 6.65 -0.64
C SER A 6 11.32 5.40 -1.16
N ILE A 7 12.01 5.48 -2.30
CA ILE A 7 12.74 4.33 -2.85
C ILE A 7 13.92 3.89 -1.99
N CYS A 8 14.49 4.77 -1.18
CA CYS A 8 15.56 4.43 -0.25
C CYS A 8 15.09 3.56 0.93
N GLY A 9 13.80 3.27 1.04
CA GLY A 9 13.26 2.21 1.89
C GLY A 9 13.50 0.79 1.34
N GLU A 10 13.80 0.63 0.04
CA GLU A 10 14.28 -0.64 -0.52
C GLU A 10 15.72 -0.87 -0.07
N GLU A 11 16.03 -2.08 0.39
CA GLU A 11 17.28 -2.40 1.08
C GLU A 11 18.55 -2.03 0.27
N THR A 12 18.56 -2.30 -1.03
CA THR A 12 19.73 -2.03 -1.86
C THR A 12 19.83 -0.57 -2.31
N ALA A 13 18.70 0.12 -2.44
CA ALA A 13 18.67 1.56 -2.66
C ALA A 13 19.19 2.32 -1.42
N LEU A 14 18.88 1.82 -0.21
CA LEU A 14 19.45 2.33 1.03
C LEU A 14 20.98 2.20 1.04
N LEU A 15 21.51 1.05 0.62
CA LEU A 15 22.97 0.83 0.51
C LEU A 15 23.62 1.81 -0.49
N GLU A 16 23.02 2.00 -1.67
CA GLU A 16 23.52 2.96 -2.65
C GLU A 16 23.53 4.39 -2.09
N SER A 17 22.48 4.78 -1.37
CA SER A 17 22.39 6.09 -0.72
C SER A 17 23.46 6.28 0.37
N LEU A 18 23.71 5.25 1.19
CA LEU A 18 24.77 5.28 2.22
C LEU A 18 26.18 5.35 1.61
N GLU A 19 26.36 4.80 0.43
CA GLU A 19 27.61 4.89 -0.34
C GLU A 19 27.78 6.24 -1.07
N GLY A 20 26.85 7.19 -0.89
CA GLY A 20 26.87 8.51 -1.54
C GLY A 20 26.45 8.50 -3.01
N LYS A 21 25.83 7.40 -3.46
CA LYS A 21 25.31 7.26 -4.83
C LYS A 21 23.83 7.61 -4.85
N LYS A 22 23.26 7.68 -6.07
CA LYS A 22 21.81 7.80 -6.24
C LYS A 22 21.13 6.56 -5.66
N GLY A 23 20.11 6.77 -4.81
CA GLY A 23 19.32 5.70 -4.21
C GLY A 23 18.50 4.94 -5.25
N GLN A 24 19.13 3.97 -5.90
CA GLN A 24 18.50 3.10 -6.89
C GLN A 24 18.76 1.64 -6.51
N PRO A 25 17.74 0.76 -6.59
CA PRO A 25 17.90 -0.66 -6.28
C PRO A 25 18.97 -1.33 -7.12
N ARG A 26 19.70 -2.28 -6.51
CA ARG A 26 20.65 -3.16 -7.20
C ARG A 26 19.93 -4.38 -7.76
N PHE A 27 20.49 -4.94 -8.83
CA PHE A 27 20.08 -6.27 -9.29
C PHE A 27 20.46 -7.34 -8.26
N LYS A 28 19.60 -8.33 -8.09
CA LYS A 28 19.83 -9.51 -7.26
C LYS A 28 19.78 -10.76 -8.14
N PRO A 29 20.75 -11.69 -8.04
CA PRO A 29 21.97 -11.67 -7.22
C PRO A 29 23.05 -10.66 -7.70
N PRO A 30 24.05 -10.24 -6.85
CA PRO A 30 24.27 -10.73 -5.49
C PRO A 30 23.32 -10.11 -4.46
N PHE A 31 23.06 -10.87 -3.39
CA PHE A 31 22.26 -10.37 -2.26
C PHE A 31 23.15 -9.63 -1.25
N PRO A 32 22.61 -8.67 -0.48
CA PRO A 32 23.38 -7.89 0.51
C PRO A 32 24.14 -8.74 1.52
N ALA A 33 23.61 -9.91 1.90
CA ALA A 33 24.29 -10.85 2.79
C ALA A 33 25.67 -11.31 2.26
N SER A 34 25.86 -11.28 0.95
CA SER A 34 27.14 -11.63 0.30
C SER A 34 27.91 -10.39 -0.14
N PHE A 35 27.21 -9.37 -0.64
CA PHE A 35 27.80 -8.15 -1.20
C PHE A 35 26.90 -6.94 -0.94
N GLY A 36 27.03 -6.36 0.28
CA GLY A 36 26.24 -5.25 0.76
C GLY A 36 26.99 -3.92 0.78
N LEU A 37 26.93 -3.22 1.92
CA LEU A 37 27.51 -1.89 2.10
C LEU A 37 29.05 -1.93 1.91
N TYR A 38 29.53 -1.07 1.04
CA TYR A 38 30.96 -1.02 0.63
C TYR A 38 31.51 -2.37 0.21
N GLY A 39 30.67 -3.22 -0.41
CA GLY A 39 31.06 -4.55 -0.86
C GLY A 39 31.24 -5.59 0.26
N LYS A 40 30.84 -5.28 1.49
CA LYS A 40 30.95 -6.19 2.64
C LYS A 40 29.62 -6.91 2.87
N PRO A 41 29.64 -8.13 3.46
CA PRO A 41 28.42 -8.81 3.90
C PRO A 41 27.62 -7.91 4.83
N THR A 42 26.32 -7.72 4.51
CA THR A 42 25.45 -6.79 5.25
C THR A 42 24.08 -7.41 5.45
N THR A 43 23.59 -7.35 6.69
CA THR A 43 22.19 -7.71 7.02
C THR A 43 21.38 -6.43 7.18
N ILE A 44 20.16 -6.44 6.63
CA ILE A 44 19.21 -5.33 6.72
C ILE A 44 17.90 -5.89 7.22
N ASN A 45 17.34 -5.29 8.26
CA ASN A 45 16.05 -5.68 8.81
C ASN A 45 15.19 -4.44 9.05
N ASN A 46 13.87 -4.65 9.05
CA ASN A 46 12.92 -3.60 9.39
C ASN A 46 13.11 -3.14 10.84
N THR A 47 12.94 -1.84 11.09
CA THR A 47 13.08 -1.23 12.42
C THR A 47 12.10 -1.83 13.44
N GLU A 48 10.87 -2.17 13.03
CA GLU A 48 9.89 -2.83 13.90
C GLU A 48 10.40 -4.22 14.35
N THR A 49 11.03 -4.97 13.43
CA THR A 49 11.68 -6.25 13.76
C THR A 49 12.78 -6.08 14.79
N PHE A 50 13.68 -5.10 14.61
CA PHE A 50 14.74 -4.83 15.59
C PHE A 50 14.18 -4.36 16.93
N ALA A 51 13.13 -3.55 16.94
CA ALA A 51 12.48 -3.08 18.15
C ALA A 51 11.84 -4.23 18.96
N ALA A 52 11.38 -5.28 18.30
CA ALA A 52 10.81 -6.46 18.98
C ALA A 52 11.88 -7.35 19.64
N VAL A 53 13.13 -7.35 19.15
CA VAL A 53 14.18 -8.27 19.65
C VAL A 53 14.40 -8.20 21.17
N PRO A 54 14.59 -7.02 21.81
CA PRO A 54 14.79 -6.95 23.26
C PRO A 54 13.61 -7.52 24.04
N PHE A 55 12.39 -7.27 23.56
CA PHE A 55 11.18 -7.80 24.19
C PHE A 55 11.09 -9.33 24.07
N VAL A 56 11.36 -9.86 22.87
CA VAL A 56 11.41 -11.33 22.65
C VAL A 56 12.45 -11.99 23.54
N LEU A 57 13.63 -11.40 23.71
CA LEU A 57 14.66 -11.93 24.58
C LEU A 57 14.27 -11.88 26.06
N ALA A 58 13.50 -10.89 26.46
CA ALA A 58 13.05 -10.75 27.85
C ALA A 58 11.96 -11.74 28.25
N ILE A 59 10.96 -11.96 27.37
CA ILE A 59 9.81 -12.81 27.69
C ILE A 59 9.92 -14.24 27.14
N GLY A 60 10.85 -14.49 26.23
CA GLY A 60 11.02 -15.75 25.52
C GLY A 60 10.19 -15.85 24.24
N GLY A 61 10.70 -16.61 23.26
CA GLY A 61 10.10 -16.71 21.94
C GLY A 61 8.68 -17.30 21.94
N GLN A 62 8.40 -18.31 22.77
CA GLN A 62 7.07 -18.91 22.86
C GLN A 62 6.05 -17.93 23.41
N ALA A 63 6.38 -17.22 24.48
CA ALA A 63 5.48 -16.22 25.07
C ALA A 63 5.18 -15.08 24.07
N TYR A 64 6.15 -14.70 23.23
CA TYR A 64 5.92 -13.73 22.16
C TYR A 64 4.98 -14.26 21.06
N LEU A 65 5.17 -15.52 20.64
CA LEU A 65 4.28 -16.15 19.64
C LEU A 65 2.83 -16.23 20.15
N ASP A 66 2.65 -16.52 21.44
CA ASP A 66 1.33 -16.67 22.07
C ASP A 66 0.55 -15.34 22.19
N LEU A 67 1.21 -14.18 21.97
CA LEU A 67 0.52 -12.88 21.89
C LEU A 67 -0.35 -12.73 20.64
N GLY A 68 -0.03 -13.46 19.57
CA GLY A 68 -0.77 -13.44 18.31
C GLY A 68 -1.63 -14.68 18.13
N LYS A 69 -1.71 -15.14 16.89
CA LYS A 69 -2.38 -16.42 16.55
C LYS A 69 -1.41 -17.36 15.81
N PRO A 70 -1.75 -18.65 15.66
CA PRO A 70 -0.90 -19.58 14.91
C PRO A 70 -0.47 -19.01 13.55
N ASN A 71 0.81 -19.14 13.20
CA ASN A 71 1.50 -18.58 12.03
C ASN A 71 1.61 -17.03 11.99
N ASN A 72 0.98 -16.32 12.91
CA ASN A 72 0.99 -14.86 13.00
C ASN A 72 1.20 -14.43 14.45
N GLY A 73 2.36 -14.78 15.02
CA GLY A 73 2.70 -14.50 16.42
C GLY A 73 3.12 -13.06 16.66
N GLY A 74 3.00 -12.63 17.92
CA GLY A 74 3.44 -11.32 18.36
C GLY A 74 2.44 -10.20 18.11
N THR A 75 2.95 -8.98 18.22
CA THR A 75 2.21 -7.73 18.00
C THR A 75 2.66 -7.03 16.73
N LYS A 76 1.86 -6.10 16.26
CA LYS A 76 2.21 -5.20 15.16
C LYS A 76 1.62 -3.82 15.41
N ILE A 77 2.38 -2.78 15.02
CA ILE A 77 1.88 -1.41 15.00
C ILE A 77 1.08 -1.18 13.72
N PHE A 78 -0.18 -0.80 13.89
CA PHE A 78 -1.05 -0.37 12.80
C PHE A 78 -1.19 1.15 12.81
N SER A 79 -0.76 1.79 11.73
CA SER A 79 -0.93 3.22 11.52
C SER A 79 -2.26 3.47 10.83
N VAL A 80 -3.29 3.76 11.63
CA VAL A 80 -4.66 3.96 11.14
C VAL A 80 -4.87 5.42 10.74
N SER A 81 -5.34 5.64 9.53
CA SER A 81 -5.59 6.95 8.95
C SER A 81 -6.87 6.98 8.10
N GLY A 82 -7.20 8.14 7.56
CA GLY A 82 -8.40 8.34 6.74
C GLY A 82 -9.60 8.80 7.57
N ASP A 83 -10.76 8.21 7.28
CA ASP A 83 -12.05 8.66 7.81
C ASP A 83 -12.41 8.01 9.17
N VAL A 84 -11.48 8.03 10.10
CA VAL A 84 -11.65 7.59 11.49
C VAL A 84 -11.64 8.79 12.44
N VAL A 85 -12.23 8.62 13.63
CA VAL A 85 -12.30 9.70 14.63
C VAL A 85 -10.94 10.02 15.20
N HIS A 86 -10.14 8.99 15.52
CA HIS A 86 -8.81 9.13 16.12
C HIS A 86 -7.76 8.45 15.23
N PRO A 87 -7.22 9.14 14.19
CA PRO A 87 -6.07 8.62 13.45
C PRO A 87 -4.86 8.50 14.38
N GLY A 88 -4.07 7.41 14.22
CA GLY A 88 -2.90 7.21 15.08
C GLY A 88 -2.26 5.84 14.90
N ASN A 89 -1.27 5.57 15.73
CA ASN A 89 -0.56 4.30 15.78
C ASN A 89 -1.11 3.45 16.93
N TYR A 90 -1.51 2.22 16.60
CA TYR A 90 -2.09 1.26 17.54
C TYR A 90 -1.29 -0.03 17.51
N GLU A 91 -0.66 -0.37 18.62
CA GLU A 91 -0.02 -1.67 18.78
C GLU A 91 -1.06 -2.67 19.30
N VAL A 92 -1.31 -3.72 18.51
CA VAL A 92 -2.23 -4.79 18.86
C VAL A 92 -1.66 -6.15 18.46
N PRO A 93 -2.10 -7.26 19.10
CA PRO A 93 -1.74 -8.61 18.69
C PRO A 93 -2.14 -8.88 17.23
N LEU A 94 -1.29 -9.60 16.49
CA LEU A 94 -1.66 -10.11 15.18
C LEU A 94 -2.85 -11.08 15.31
N GLY A 95 -3.85 -10.91 14.44
CA GLY A 95 -5.13 -11.61 14.52
C GLY A 95 -6.25 -10.84 15.22
N THR A 96 -5.98 -9.61 15.70
CA THR A 96 -7.03 -8.70 16.19
C THR A 96 -8.07 -8.47 15.09
N PRO A 97 -9.38 -8.60 15.36
CA PRO A 97 -10.42 -8.27 14.39
C PRO A 97 -10.30 -6.81 13.92
N PHE A 98 -10.51 -6.58 12.61
CA PHE A 98 -10.49 -5.20 12.09
C PHE A 98 -11.53 -4.30 12.79
N ALA A 99 -12.69 -4.84 13.11
CA ALA A 99 -13.73 -4.11 13.83
C ALA A 99 -13.25 -3.56 15.18
N ASP A 100 -12.42 -4.32 15.90
CA ASP A 100 -11.85 -3.88 17.18
C ASP A 100 -10.76 -2.81 16.97
N LEU A 101 -9.91 -2.95 15.93
CA LEU A 101 -8.95 -1.92 15.57
C LEU A 101 -9.66 -0.61 15.17
N LEU A 102 -10.74 -0.70 14.38
CA LEU A 102 -11.56 0.45 14.02
C LEU A 102 -12.19 1.11 15.25
N LYS A 103 -12.67 0.31 16.20
CA LYS A 103 -13.22 0.80 17.48
C LYS A 103 -12.16 1.51 18.31
N LEU A 104 -10.93 1.00 18.38
CA LEU A 104 -9.80 1.69 19.04
C LEU A 104 -9.53 3.05 18.41
N ALA A 105 -9.67 3.15 17.08
CA ALA A 105 -9.55 4.40 16.34
C ALA A 105 -10.81 5.32 16.46
N GLY A 106 -11.73 5.01 17.38
CA GLY A 106 -12.93 5.81 17.64
C GLY A 106 -14.07 5.57 16.65
N GLY A 107 -13.96 4.59 15.76
CA GLY A 107 -14.95 4.30 14.73
C GLY A 107 -14.88 5.23 13.52
N MET A 108 -15.89 5.15 12.67
CA MET A 108 -15.99 6.00 11.47
C MET A 108 -16.29 7.46 11.85
N ARG A 109 -15.62 8.39 11.19
CA ARG A 109 -15.86 9.83 11.35
C ARG A 109 -17.25 10.20 10.87
N ASP A 110 -17.91 11.12 11.58
CA ASP A 110 -19.22 11.71 11.25
C ASP A 110 -20.36 10.68 11.08
N GLY A 111 -20.21 9.48 11.66
CA GLY A 111 -21.21 8.41 11.55
C GLY A 111 -21.45 7.89 10.14
N LYS A 112 -20.51 8.13 9.22
CA LYS A 112 -20.58 7.65 7.83
C LYS A 112 -20.34 6.15 7.74
N ALA A 113 -20.85 5.53 6.67
CA ALA A 113 -20.63 4.12 6.42
C ALA A 113 -19.20 3.82 5.92
N LEU A 114 -18.67 2.66 6.29
CA LEU A 114 -17.38 2.19 5.78
C LEU A 114 -17.53 1.71 4.34
N LYS A 115 -16.82 2.36 3.41
CA LYS A 115 -16.81 2.00 1.97
C LYS A 115 -15.67 1.05 1.64
N ALA A 116 -14.46 1.42 2.04
CA ALA A 116 -13.24 0.72 1.61
C ALA A 116 -12.12 0.84 2.65
N VAL A 117 -11.22 -0.14 2.65
CA VAL A 117 -10.00 -0.12 3.46
C VAL A 117 -8.81 -0.56 2.62
N ILE A 118 -7.71 0.16 2.73
CA ILE A 118 -6.39 -0.31 2.29
C ILE A 118 -5.66 -0.79 3.55
N PRO A 119 -5.43 -2.10 3.75
CA PRO A 119 -5.01 -2.63 5.05
C PRO A 119 -3.52 -2.58 5.31
N GLY A 120 -2.70 -2.38 4.28
CA GLY A 120 -1.25 -2.60 4.36
C GLY A 120 -0.37 -1.52 3.75
N GLY A 121 -0.86 -0.29 3.65
CA GLY A 121 -0.21 0.82 2.97
C GLY A 121 -0.67 0.98 1.53
N SER A 122 -0.32 2.09 0.92
CA SER A 122 -0.79 2.52 -0.41
C SER A 122 -0.58 1.49 -1.52
N SER A 123 0.34 0.56 -1.36
CA SER A 123 0.65 -0.54 -2.30
C SER A 123 -0.30 -1.74 -2.18
N ALA A 124 -1.06 -1.86 -1.08
CA ALA A 124 -1.96 -2.97 -0.88
C ALA A 124 -3.24 -2.81 -1.72
N PRO A 125 -3.75 -3.87 -2.36
CA PRO A 125 -5.08 -3.84 -2.95
C PRO A 125 -6.15 -3.45 -1.94
N VAL A 126 -7.09 -2.63 -2.37
CA VAL A 126 -8.23 -2.20 -1.56
C VAL A 126 -9.16 -3.39 -1.25
N ILE A 127 -9.75 -3.40 -0.07
CA ILE A 127 -10.79 -4.35 0.34
C ILE A 127 -12.09 -3.57 0.59
N PRO A 128 -13.25 -4.02 0.05
CA PRO A 128 -14.55 -3.43 0.35
C PRO A 128 -14.86 -3.47 1.85
N GLY A 129 -15.47 -2.40 2.38
CA GLY A 129 -15.72 -2.25 3.80
C GLY A 129 -16.51 -3.40 4.42
N VAL A 130 -17.53 -3.91 3.72
CA VAL A 130 -18.34 -5.04 4.17
C VAL A 130 -17.47 -6.29 4.38
N GLN A 131 -16.59 -6.59 3.43
CA GLN A 131 -15.66 -7.73 3.53
C GLN A 131 -14.63 -7.50 4.65
N MET A 132 -14.12 -6.27 4.79
CA MET A 132 -13.08 -5.96 5.77
C MET A 132 -13.55 -6.13 7.22
N MET A 133 -14.82 -5.89 7.51
CA MET A 133 -15.38 -6.03 8.86
C MET A 133 -15.33 -7.46 9.41
N ASP A 134 -15.28 -8.46 8.53
CA ASP A 134 -15.22 -9.89 8.90
C ASP A 134 -13.78 -10.43 9.00
N LEU A 135 -12.76 -9.59 8.71
CA LEU A 135 -11.36 -10.01 8.66
C LEU A 135 -10.62 -9.71 9.96
N THR A 136 -9.56 -10.49 10.18
CA THR A 136 -8.58 -10.24 11.24
C THR A 136 -7.31 -9.62 10.67
N MET A 137 -6.66 -8.77 11.47
CA MET A 137 -5.44 -8.04 11.10
C MET A 137 -4.23 -8.94 11.27
N ASP A 138 -4.06 -9.84 10.31
CA ASP A 138 -2.94 -10.76 10.19
C ASP A 138 -2.63 -11.08 8.72
N TYR A 139 -1.45 -11.63 8.48
CA TYR A 139 -0.97 -11.87 7.12
C TYR A 139 -1.85 -12.85 6.35
N ASP A 140 -2.28 -13.95 7.01
CA ASP A 140 -3.05 -15.01 6.35
C ASP A 140 -4.47 -14.55 5.98
N SER A 141 -5.15 -13.87 6.90
CA SER A 141 -6.52 -13.39 6.68
C SER A 141 -6.57 -12.36 5.54
N ILE A 142 -5.68 -11.38 5.59
CA ILE A 142 -5.63 -10.32 4.57
C ILE A 142 -5.18 -10.87 3.21
N ALA A 143 -4.24 -11.82 3.18
CA ALA A 143 -3.82 -12.45 1.93
C ALA A 143 -4.95 -13.28 1.29
N LYS A 144 -5.73 -14.03 2.09
CA LYS A 144 -6.92 -14.76 1.61
C LYS A 144 -8.00 -13.83 1.04
N ALA A 145 -8.10 -12.61 1.54
CA ALA A 145 -9.01 -11.59 1.01
C ALA A 145 -8.52 -10.95 -0.31
N GLY A 146 -7.34 -11.34 -0.79
CA GLY A 146 -6.75 -10.83 -2.04
C GLY A 146 -6.00 -9.50 -1.88
N SER A 147 -5.58 -9.17 -0.66
CA SER A 147 -4.76 -7.99 -0.36
C SER A 147 -3.48 -8.40 0.39
N MET A 148 -2.82 -7.48 1.06
CA MET A 148 -1.64 -7.76 1.89
C MET A 148 -1.60 -6.83 3.11
N LEU A 149 -1.12 -7.38 4.24
CA LEU A 149 -0.97 -6.62 5.49
C LEU A 149 0.16 -5.58 5.38
N GLY A 150 1.13 -5.82 4.52
CA GLY A 150 2.20 -4.90 4.16
C GLY A 150 2.87 -4.24 5.36
N SER A 151 2.91 -2.92 5.35
CA SER A 151 3.50 -2.11 6.44
C SER A 151 2.59 -1.95 7.67
N GLY A 152 1.32 -2.37 7.60
CA GLY A 152 0.33 -2.10 8.65
C GLY A 152 -0.23 -0.67 8.62
N ALA A 153 0.03 0.09 7.55
CA ALA A 153 -0.62 1.39 7.35
C ALA A 153 -2.04 1.17 6.83
N VAL A 154 -3.03 1.42 7.68
CA VAL A 154 -4.44 1.18 7.39
C VAL A 154 -5.10 2.50 6.99
N ILE A 155 -5.62 2.56 5.76
CA ILE A 155 -6.32 3.73 5.23
C ILE A 155 -7.82 3.39 5.16
N VAL A 156 -8.62 4.07 5.97
CA VAL A 156 -10.06 3.87 6.06
C VAL A 156 -10.79 4.94 5.25
N MET A 157 -11.69 4.52 4.39
CA MET A 157 -12.45 5.39 3.50
C MET A 157 -13.95 5.20 3.71
N ASN A 158 -14.67 6.31 3.90
CA ASN A 158 -16.12 6.29 4.07
C ASN A 158 -16.86 6.32 2.71
N ASP A 159 -18.19 6.27 2.76
CA ASP A 159 -19.08 6.23 1.61
C ASP A 159 -19.08 7.49 0.74
N THR A 160 -18.53 8.61 1.21
CA THR A 160 -18.41 9.85 0.43
C THR A 160 -17.10 9.92 -0.39
N ARG A 161 -16.20 8.94 -0.26
CA ARG A 161 -14.92 8.96 -0.97
C ARG A 161 -15.06 8.42 -2.39
N CYS A 162 -14.62 9.20 -3.36
CA CYS A 162 -14.48 8.79 -4.74
C CYS A 162 -13.25 7.88 -4.90
N MET A 163 -13.43 6.67 -5.44
CA MET A 163 -12.34 5.72 -5.62
C MET A 163 -11.44 6.08 -6.80
N VAL A 164 -11.96 6.77 -7.82
CA VAL A 164 -11.17 7.29 -8.95
C VAL A 164 -10.18 8.34 -8.44
N ARG A 165 -10.66 9.31 -7.65
CA ARG A 165 -9.82 10.36 -7.04
C ARG A 165 -8.78 9.78 -6.07
N ALA A 166 -9.17 8.76 -5.29
CA ALA A 166 -8.24 8.07 -4.41
C ALA A 166 -7.11 7.39 -5.22
N LEU A 167 -7.46 6.73 -6.32
CA LEU A 167 -6.48 6.10 -7.20
C LEU A 167 -5.61 7.14 -7.92
N GLU A 168 -6.17 8.25 -8.36
CA GLU A 168 -5.39 9.35 -8.96
C GLU A 168 -4.27 9.80 -8.02
N ARG A 169 -4.61 10.05 -6.76
CA ARG A 169 -3.64 10.47 -5.75
C ARG A 169 -2.54 9.45 -5.52
N LEU A 170 -2.89 8.16 -5.44
CA LEU A 170 -1.93 7.07 -5.29
C LEU A 170 -1.02 6.94 -6.53
N SER A 171 -1.61 7.00 -7.73
CA SER A 171 -0.85 6.89 -8.98
C SER A 171 0.11 8.06 -9.17
N TYR A 172 -0.29 9.27 -8.79
CA TYR A 172 0.60 10.44 -8.77
C TYR A 172 1.79 10.23 -7.83
N PHE A 173 1.54 9.74 -6.62
CA PHE A 173 2.61 9.44 -5.68
C PHE A 173 3.63 8.45 -6.26
N TYR A 174 3.18 7.33 -6.84
CA TYR A 174 4.09 6.35 -7.44
C TYR A 174 4.84 6.86 -8.67
N HIS A 175 4.22 7.76 -9.45
CA HIS A 175 4.90 8.43 -10.54
C HIS A 175 6.05 9.30 -10.04
N GLU A 176 5.82 10.13 -9.02
CA GLU A 176 6.82 11.02 -8.43
C GLU A 176 7.95 10.25 -7.73
N GLU A 177 7.63 9.14 -7.06
CA GLU A 177 8.58 8.34 -6.27
C GLU A 177 9.35 7.30 -7.09
N SER A 178 9.04 7.11 -8.37
CA SER A 178 9.82 6.23 -9.24
C SER A 178 11.27 6.73 -9.36
N CYS A 179 12.24 5.85 -9.07
CA CYS A 179 13.66 6.19 -9.22
C CYS A 179 14.11 6.34 -10.69
N GLY A 180 13.27 5.91 -11.63
CA GLY A 180 13.50 6.00 -13.07
C GLY A 180 14.49 4.98 -13.64
N GLN A 181 14.87 3.94 -12.88
CA GLN A 181 15.87 2.97 -13.32
C GLN A 181 15.34 2.02 -14.39
N CYS A 182 14.21 1.35 -14.14
CA CYS A 182 13.65 0.36 -15.06
C CYS A 182 12.46 0.92 -15.84
N THR A 183 12.42 0.63 -17.14
CA THR A 183 11.46 1.20 -18.10
C THR A 183 9.99 0.96 -17.73
N PRO A 184 9.56 -0.26 -17.31
CA PRO A 184 8.14 -0.47 -16.98
C PRO A 184 7.64 0.42 -15.84
N CYS A 185 8.48 0.66 -14.82
CA CYS A 185 8.16 1.58 -13.73
C CYS A 185 8.27 3.04 -14.17
N ARG A 186 9.40 3.44 -14.77
CA ARG A 186 9.68 4.83 -15.16
C ARG A 186 8.58 5.43 -16.04
N GLU A 187 8.18 4.68 -17.08
CA GLU A 187 7.17 5.15 -18.03
C GLU A 187 5.75 4.77 -17.59
N GLY A 188 5.58 3.53 -17.14
CA GLY A 188 4.26 2.98 -16.84
C GLY A 188 3.55 3.69 -15.68
N THR A 189 4.27 4.09 -14.62
CA THR A 189 3.64 4.83 -13.51
C THR A 189 3.09 6.19 -13.97
N GLY A 190 3.81 6.88 -14.86
CA GLY A 190 3.34 8.11 -15.47
C GLY A 190 2.15 7.89 -16.42
N TRP A 191 2.06 6.73 -17.09
CA TRP A 191 0.90 6.38 -17.91
C TRP A 191 -0.30 6.08 -17.04
N LEU A 192 -0.15 5.28 -15.97
CA LEU A 192 -1.23 5.02 -15.01
C LEU A 192 -1.81 6.32 -14.46
N TRP A 193 -0.94 7.22 -13.96
CA TRP A 193 -1.41 8.50 -13.43
C TRP A 193 -2.16 9.32 -14.47
N ARG A 194 -1.61 9.50 -15.69
CA ARG A 194 -2.26 10.31 -16.73
C ARG A 194 -3.61 9.75 -17.18
N ILE A 195 -3.77 8.42 -17.21
CA ILE A 195 -5.04 7.78 -17.54
C ILE A 195 -6.07 8.06 -16.44
N VAL A 196 -5.72 7.79 -15.17
CA VAL A 196 -6.63 8.04 -14.05
C VAL A 196 -6.96 9.53 -13.92
N HIS A 197 -5.97 10.41 -14.10
CA HIS A 197 -6.16 11.85 -14.07
C HIS A 197 -7.21 12.32 -15.09
N ARG A 198 -7.11 11.89 -16.34
CA ARG A 198 -8.14 12.28 -17.35
C ARG A 198 -9.51 11.69 -17.05
N ILE A 199 -9.59 10.47 -16.47
CA ILE A 199 -10.88 9.90 -16.04
C ILE A 199 -11.50 10.76 -14.93
N GLU A 200 -10.73 11.13 -13.91
CA GLU A 200 -11.20 11.99 -12.80
C GLU A 200 -11.67 13.35 -13.28
N HIS A 201 -10.98 13.95 -14.26
CA HIS A 201 -11.26 15.31 -14.76
C HIS A 201 -12.24 15.36 -15.96
N GLY A 202 -12.95 14.27 -16.25
CA GLY A 202 -14.01 14.24 -17.26
C GLY A 202 -13.55 14.05 -18.71
N ASP A 203 -12.24 13.84 -18.92
CA ASP A 203 -11.66 13.57 -20.26
C ASP A 203 -11.45 12.07 -20.52
N GLY A 204 -11.96 11.21 -19.62
CA GLY A 204 -11.86 9.77 -19.73
C GLY A 204 -12.59 9.22 -20.95
N ARG A 205 -12.08 8.12 -21.50
CA ARG A 205 -12.60 7.41 -22.67
C ARG A 205 -12.96 5.98 -22.28
N PRO A 206 -13.92 5.32 -22.94
CA PRO A 206 -14.26 3.93 -22.66
C PRO A 206 -13.05 2.98 -22.68
N GLU A 207 -12.13 3.18 -23.62
CA GLU A 207 -10.92 2.37 -23.79
C GLU A 207 -9.93 2.52 -22.62
N ASP A 208 -10.03 3.59 -21.83
CA ASP A 208 -9.10 3.87 -20.74
C ASP A 208 -9.20 2.87 -19.60
N LEU A 209 -10.34 2.21 -19.42
CA LEU A 209 -10.53 1.22 -18.36
C LEU A 209 -9.72 -0.04 -18.66
N ASP A 210 -9.80 -0.55 -19.91
CA ASP A 210 -9.00 -1.69 -20.33
C ASP A 210 -7.51 -1.33 -20.42
N LEU A 211 -7.19 -0.15 -20.93
CA LEU A 211 -5.82 0.35 -21.03
C LEU A 211 -5.17 0.48 -19.64
N LEU A 212 -5.90 0.96 -18.64
CA LEU A 212 -5.42 1.10 -17.27
C LEU A 212 -5.04 -0.27 -16.67
N ASN A 213 -5.89 -1.28 -16.89
CA ASN A 213 -5.61 -2.64 -16.46
C ASN A 213 -4.42 -3.26 -17.21
N ASP A 214 -4.32 -3.04 -18.52
CA ASP A 214 -3.24 -3.56 -19.37
C ASP A 214 -1.88 -2.95 -18.96
N VAL A 215 -1.81 -1.64 -18.79
CA VAL A 215 -0.59 -0.97 -18.32
C VAL A 215 -0.16 -1.50 -16.96
N ALA A 216 -1.11 -1.65 -16.00
CA ALA A 216 -0.81 -2.20 -14.68
C ALA A 216 -0.28 -3.64 -14.77
N ALA A 217 -0.89 -4.49 -15.61
CA ALA A 217 -0.45 -5.87 -15.83
C ALA A 217 0.95 -5.95 -16.46
N ASN A 218 1.31 -4.98 -17.31
CA ASN A 218 2.63 -4.91 -17.95
C ASN A 218 3.72 -4.33 -17.06
N ILE A 219 3.39 -3.65 -15.96
CA ILE A 219 4.33 -3.22 -14.93
C ILE A 219 4.59 -4.34 -13.94
N GLN A 220 3.52 -5.01 -13.49
CA GLN A 220 3.57 -5.99 -12.40
C GLN A 220 4.49 -7.16 -12.72
N GLY A 221 5.42 -7.47 -11.81
CA GLY A 221 6.39 -8.55 -11.96
C GLY A 221 7.51 -8.30 -12.98
N ARG A 222 7.60 -7.09 -13.54
CA ARG A 222 8.60 -6.76 -14.60
C ARG A 222 9.53 -5.62 -14.24
N THR A 223 9.68 -5.35 -12.95
CA THR A 223 10.52 -4.27 -12.43
C THR A 223 11.62 -4.81 -11.50
N ILE A 224 12.69 -4.05 -11.32
CA ILE A 224 13.86 -4.46 -10.52
C ILE A 224 13.49 -4.58 -9.03
N CYS A 225 12.59 -3.72 -8.56
CA CYS A 225 12.13 -3.70 -7.17
C CYS A 225 10.60 -3.70 -7.09
N ALA A 226 10.07 -3.85 -5.89
CA ALA A 226 8.64 -3.93 -5.63
C ALA A 226 7.85 -2.64 -5.88
N LEU A 227 8.50 -1.49 -6.19
CA LEU A 227 7.78 -0.24 -6.43
C LEU A 227 6.86 -0.32 -7.64
N GLY A 228 7.23 -1.06 -8.69
CA GLY A 228 6.36 -1.26 -9.85
C GLY A 228 5.10 -2.06 -9.48
N ASP A 229 5.26 -3.14 -8.72
CA ASP A 229 4.13 -3.90 -8.20
C ASP A 229 3.25 -3.04 -7.26
N ALA A 230 3.89 -2.25 -6.41
CA ALA A 230 3.23 -1.30 -5.51
C ALA A 230 2.39 -0.26 -6.24
N ALA A 231 2.78 0.16 -7.44
CA ALA A 231 2.02 1.07 -8.29
C ALA A 231 0.87 0.36 -9.02
N ALA A 232 1.07 -0.90 -9.44
CA ALA A 232 0.11 -1.65 -10.25
C ALA A 232 -1.02 -2.29 -9.42
N MET A 233 -0.72 -2.81 -8.23
CA MET A 233 -1.69 -3.52 -7.39
C MET A 233 -2.89 -2.67 -6.96
N PRO A 234 -2.74 -1.41 -6.52
CA PRO A 234 -3.88 -0.54 -6.20
C PRO A 234 -4.80 -0.31 -7.39
N VAL A 235 -4.24 -0.11 -8.59
CA VAL A 235 -5.01 0.04 -9.82
C VAL A 235 -5.90 -1.18 -10.05
N ARG A 236 -5.31 -2.36 -10.07
CA ARG A 236 -6.03 -3.61 -10.30
C ARG A 236 -7.05 -3.91 -9.19
N GLY A 237 -6.70 -3.61 -7.94
CA GLY A 237 -7.62 -3.76 -6.80
C GLY A 237 -8.84 -2.85 -6.89
N MET A 238 -8.64 -1.58 -7.25
CA MET A 238 -9.74 -0.63 -7.39
C MET A 238 -10.61 -0.93 -8.60
N LEU A 239 -10.05 -1.25 -9.75
CA LEU A 239 -10.82 -1.70 -10.91
C LEU A 239 -11.64 -2.95 -10.62
N LYS A 240 -11.10 -3.92 -9.87
CA LYS A 240 -11.81 -5.15 -9.49
C LYS A 240 -13.07 -4.88 -8.65
N HIS A 241 -13.02 -3.95 -7.71
CA HIS A 241 -14.07 -3.77 -6.72
C HIS A 241 -14.97 -2.55 -6.96
N TYR A 242 -14.53 -1.58 -7.75
CA TYR A 242 -15.20 -0.29 -7.96
C TYR A 242 -15.27 0.10 -9.44
N MET A 243 -15.25 -0.88 -10.35
CA MET A 243 -15.34 -0.64 -11.80
C MET A 243 -16.51 0.29 -12.16
N ASP A 244 -17.64 0.14 -11.48
CA ASP A 244 -18.84 0.95 -11.73
C ASP A 244 -18.60 2.45 -11.51
N GLU A 245 -17.78 2.83 -10.50
CA GLU A 245 -17.42 4.23 -10.28
C GLU A 245 -16.53 4.77 -11.41
N PHE A 246 -15.60 3.97 -11.90
CA PHE A 246 -14.75 4.35 -13.03
C PHE A 246 -15.56 4.48 -14.32
N ALA A 247 -16.44 3.52 -14.60
CA ALA A 247 -17.34 3.58 -15.75
C ALA A 247 -18.25 4.80 -15.69
N TYR A 248 -18.79 5.12 -14.51
CA TYR A 248 -19.63 6.31 -14.30
C TYR A 248 -18.88 7.61 -14.62
N HIS A 249 -17.61 7.77 -14.17
CA HIS A 249 -16.79 8.93 -14.50
C HIS A 249 -16.56 9.07 -16.00
N VAL A 250 -16.29 7.95 -16.68
CA VAL A 250 -16.09 7.94 -18.12
C VAL A 250 -17.37 8.33 -18.89
N GLU A 251 -18.52 7.80 -18.47
CA GLU A 251 -19.80 8.04 -19.15
C GLU A 251 -20.36 9.44 -18.85
N HIS A 252 -20.37 9.85 -17.58
CA HIS A 252 -21.05 11.07 -17.14
C HIS A 252 -20.11 12.27 -16.99
N LYS A 253 -18.80 12.08 -17.18
CA LYS A 253 -17.76 13.14 -17.09
C LYS A 253 -17.74 13.88 -15.74
N ARG A 254 -18.12 13.20 -14.66
CA ARG A 254 -18.18 13.72 -13.29
C ARG A 254 -18.14 12.61 -12.26
N CYS A 255 -17.82 12.95 -11.03
CA CYS A 255 -17.90 12.03 -9.90
C CYS A 255 -19.35 11.60 -9.60
N LEU A 256 -19.54 10.36 -9.16
CA LEU A 256 -20.84 9.83 -8.71
C LEU A 256 -21.34 10.61 -7.49
N ASP A 257 -20.43 11.00 -6.60
CA ASP A 257 -20.75 11.76 -5.39
C ASP A 257 -20.56 13.25 -5.66
N SER A 258 -21.66 13.96 -6.00
CA SER A 258 -21.66 15.37 -6.38
C SER A 258 -21.34 16.33 -5.22
N ALA A 259 -21.06 15.83 -4.03
CA ALA A 259 -20.72 16.64 -2.85
C ALA A 259 -19.26 17.10 -2.79
N GLN A 260 -18.39 16.60 -3.68
CA GLN A 260 -17.01 17.07 -3.79
C GLN A 260 -16.80 17.79 -5.13
N PRO A 261 -16.48 19.10 -5.12
CA PRO A 261 -16.04 19.79 -6.33
C PRO A 261 -14.72 19.14 -6.82
N LEU A 262 -14.59 19.04 -8.13
CA LEU A 262 -13.38 18.64 -8.85
C LEU A 262 -12.19 19.50 -8.43
#